data_bce5508ce81d2dcf3e518a2fd1b879b9
#
_entry.id   bce5508ce81d2dcf3e518a2fd1b879b9
#
_cell.length_a   1.000
_cell.length_b   1.000
_cell.length_c   1.000
_cell.angle_alpha   90.00
_cell.angle_beta   90.00
_cell.angle_gamma   90.00
#
_symmetry.space_group_name_H-M   'P 1'
#
loop_
_entity.id
_entity.type
_entity.pdbx_description
1 polymer ?
#
loop_
_entity_poly.entity_id
_entity_poly.type
_entity_poly.pdbx_seq_one_letter_code
_entity_poly.pdbx_strand_id
1 'polypeptide(L)'
;FATKIRCATNTSPRDIIKILEILADFTFGLVDKLPSHNTIDNWVRKCGLDEINQTPKALNDNNYAMIIDECMMIGSQKLLTLISVPAEHQGRPLQLDDAKVVGFEVQTTWNAEKVEKVLEKSEGIMGKAAKYVISDNDAKMRKAIKSSNFTWHRDVSHTLALFMERVYKHDAEFTEFFNKMAVCKKQCCMKDVAYLQSPSQRCKAKFMNLEESVNWAYKMLQLYHKLTALEKEVFSFLPAYASFIDEMQDIVSCVHFIEKEMKHNGLSKNTIAKCRMHINATIMCGNERMRRVGTCFLSYLSEEYGLLKDAEIVNNSSDHSVPQ
;
A
#
# COMPACT_ATOMS: atom_id res chain seq x y z
N PHE A 1 -23.59 -10.10 15.11
CA PHE A 1 -23.69 -8.64 15.23
C PHE A 1 -22.41 -8.06 15.86
N ALA A 2 -22.05 -8.45 17.11
CA ALA A 2 -20.86 -7.93 17.81
C ALA A 2 -19.54 -8.13 17.04
N THR A 3 -19.30 -9.31 16.49
CA THR A 3 -18.14 -9.61 15.65
C THR A 3 -18.13 -8.74 14.39
N LYS A 4 -19.29 -8.56 13.73
CA LYS A 4 -19.40 -7.72 12.54
C LYS A 4 -19.07 -6.26 12.84
N ILE A 5 -19.55 -5.70 13.97
CA ILE A 5 -19.16 -4.35 14.41
C ILE A 5 -17.64 -4.28 14.62
N ARG A 6 -17.05 -5.25 15.32
CA ARG A 6 -15.61 -5.26 15.59
C ARG A 6 -14.77 -5.31 14.34
N CYS A 7 -15.16 -6.13 13.36
CA CYS A 7 -14.42 -6.29 12.10
C CYS A 7 -14.63 -5.11 11.13
N ALA A 8 -15.82 -4.51 11.13
CA ALA A 8 -16.15 -3.40 10.23
C ALA A 8 -15.77 -2.01 10.76
N THR A 9 -15.43 -1.90 12.04
CA THR A 9 -15.11 -0.64 12.70
C THR A 9 -13.89 -0.81 13.61
N ASN A 10 -13.29 0.32 14.05
CA ASN A 10 -12.22 0.31 15.05
C ASN A 10 -12.75 0.30 16.50
N THR A 11 -14.02 -0.06 16.72
CA THR A 11 -14.66 -0.05 18.03
C THR A 11 -14.05 -1.11 18.95
N SER A 12 -13.67 -0.74 20.17
CA SER A 12 -13.11 -1.70 21.12
C SER A 12 -14.16 -2.72 21.58
N PRO A 13 -13.76 -3.96 21.98
CA PRO A 13 -14.71 -4.94 22.53
C PRO A 13 -15.50 -4.42 23.74
N ARG A 14 -14.92 -3.54 24.55
CA ARG A 14 -15.60 -2.92 25.70
C ARG A 14 -16.67 -1.92 25.26
N ASP A 15 -16.41 -1.15 24.20
CA ASP A 15 -17.39 -0.21 23.68
C ASP A 15 -18.50 -0.94 22.93
N ILE A 16 -18.21 -2.08 22.31
CA ILE A 16 -19.24 -2.95 21.73
C ILE A 16 -20.21 -3.44 22.79
N ILE A 17 -19.74 -3.76 24.01
CA ILE A 17 -20.65 -4.12 25.11
C ILE A 17 -21.59 -2.97 25.44
N LYS A 18 -21.08 -1.72 25.56
CA LYS A 18 -21.92 -0.55 25.80
C LYS A 18 -22.97 -0.34 24.70
N ILE A 19 -22.58 -0.57 23.44
CA ILE A 19 -23.52 -0.54 22.30
C ILE A 19 -24.61 -1.61 22.48
N LEU A 20 -24.21 -2.82 22.88
CA LEU A 20 -25.16 -3.91 23.11
C LEU A 20 -26.07 -3.63 24.33
N GLU A 21 -25.56 -3.00 25.38
CA GLU A 21 -26.36 -2.54 26.54
C GLU A 21 -27.46 -1.55 26.11
N ILE A 22 -27.05 -0.52 25.33
CA ILE A 22 -27.99 0.46 24.78
C ILE A 22 -29.04 -0.24 23.89
N LEU A 23 -28.63 -1.19 23.05
CA LEU A 23 -29.56 -1.93 22.20
C LEU A 23 -30.49 -2.84 23.02
N ALA A 24 -30.02 -3.44 24.11
CA ALA A 24 -30.82 -4.26 24.99
C ALA A 24 -31.89 -3.41 25.68
N ASP A 25 -31.55 -2.23 26.18
CA ASP A 25 -32.49 -1.28 26.76
C ASP A 25 -33.54 -0.82 25.73
N PHE A 26 -33.09 -0.54 24.50
CA PHE A 26 -33.98 -0.08 23.42
C PHE A 26 -34.93 -1.18 22.92
N THR A 27 -34.55 -2.44 23.06
CA THR A 27 -35.36 -3.59 22.61
C THR A 27 -36.18 -4.25 23.70
N PHE A 28 -36.39 -3.53 24.83
CA PHE A 28 -37.26 -3.96 25.95
C PHE A 28 -36.95 -5.37 26.49
N GLY A 29 -35.67 -5.71 26.59
CA GLY A 29 -35.24 -6.98 27.19
C GLY A 29 -35.26 -8.20 26.24
N LEU A 30 -35.29 -8.01 24.93
CA LEU A 30 -35.08 -9.12 23.97
C LEU A 30 -33.69 -9.78 24.10
N VAL A 31 -32.77 -9.14 24.82
CA VAL A 31 -31.42 -9.67 25.08
C VAL A 31 -31.23 -9.82 26.61
N ASP A 32 -31.41 -11.03 27.10
CA ASP A 32 -31.32 -11.32 28.54
C ASP A 32 -29.88 -11.34 29.07
N LYS A 33 -28.90 -11.65 28.24
CA LYS A 33 -27.51 -11.79 28.67
C LYS A 33 -26.52 -11.27 27.60
N LEU A 34 -25.73 -10.30 28.00
CA LEU A 34 -24.69 -9.73 27.15
C LEU A 34 -23.36 -10.52 27.26
N PRO A 35 -22.62 -10.64 26.16
CA PRO A 35 -21.31 -11.27 26.19
C PRO A 35 -20.28 -10.40 26.91
N SER A 36 -19.27 -11.00 27.54
CA SER A 36 -18.13 -10.26 28.04
C SER A 36 -17.22 -9.78 26.88
N HIS A 37 -16.36 -8.80 27.14
CA HIS A 37 -15.37 -8.35 26.14
C HIS A 37 -14.43 -9.48 25.70
N ASN A 38 -14.03 -10.37 26.61
CA ASN A 38 -13.24 -11.55 26.28
C ASN A 38 -14.02 -12.54 25.39
N THR A 39 -15.32 -12.65 25.58
CA THR A 39 -16.18 -13.48 24.71
C THR A 39 -16.21 -12.92 23.29
N ILE A 40 -16.33 -11.60 23.13
CA ILE A 40 -16.29 -10.93 21.82
C ILE A 40 -14.93 -11.15 21.15
N ASP A 41 -13.83 -10.97 21.87
CA ASP A 41 -12.48 -11.22 21.33
C ASP A 41 -12.31 -12.69 20.88
N ASN A 42 -12.80 -13.64 21.66
CA ASN A 42 -12.75 -15.05 21.28
C ASN A 42 -13.60 -15.36 20.05
N TRP A 43 -14.76 -14.72 19.90
CA TRP A 43 -15.58 -14.85 18.69
C TRP A 43 -14.86 -14.30 17.46
N VAL A 44 -14.22 -13.12 17.56
CA VAL A 44 -13.45 -12.55 16.46
C VAL A 44 -12.30 -13.47 16.04
N ARG A 45 -11.56 -14.04 17.00
CA ARG A 45 -10.48 -15.01 16.72
C ARG A 45 -11.00 -16.26 16.03
N LYS A 46 -12.13 -16.81 16.50
CA LYS A 46 -12.78 -17.98 15.87
C LYS A 46 -13.25 -17.68 14.45
N CYS A 47 -13.86 -16.51 14.22
CA CYS A 47 -14.25 -16.09 12.87
C CYS A 47 -13.02 -15.95 11.95
N GLY A 48 -11.92 -15.37 12.44
CA GLY A 48 -10.69 -15.27 11.64
C GLY A 48 -10.09 -16.64 11.29
N LEU A 49 -10.09 -17.59 12.22
CA LEU A 49 -9.62 -18.95 11.96
C LEU A 49 -10.54 -19.68 10.96
N ASP A 50 -11.86 -19.53 11.11
CA ASP A 50 -12.83 -20.12 10.18
C ASP A 50 -12.65 -19.56 8.76
N GLU A 51 -12.48 -18.25 8.62
CA GLU A 51 -12.21 -17.58 7.33
C GLU A 51 -10.97 -18.16 6.64
N ILE A 52 -9.85 -18.33 7.37
CA ILE A 52 -8.64 -18.94 6.83
C ILE A 52 -8.90 -20.38 6.36
N ASN A 53 -9.61 -21.19 7.14
CA ASN A 53 -9.93 -22.57 6.79
C ASN A 53 -10.87 -22.69 5.58
N GLN A 54 -11.70 -21.67 5.33
CA GLN A 54 -12.62 -21.65 4.20
C GLN A 54 -12.00 -21.06 2.92
N THR A 55 -10.88 -20.36 3.02
CA THR A 55 -10.23 -19.69 1.87
C THR A 55 -9.98 -20.61 0.68
N PRO A 56 -9.45 -21.84 0.83
CA PRO A 56 -9.23 -22.75 -0.31
C PRO A 56 -10.52 -23.07 -1.07
N LYS A 57 -11.64 -23.22 -0.35
CA LYS A 57 -12.95 -23.50 -0.93
C LYS A 57 -13.54 -22.28 -1.65
N ALA A 58 -13.30 -21.08 -1.11
CA ALA A 58 -13.81 -19.83 -1.68
C ALA A 58 -13.14 -19.47 -3.01
N LEU A 59 -11.89 -19.89 -3.22
CA LEU A 59 -11.17 -19.65 -4.47
C LEU A 59 -11.57 -20.60 -5.60
N ASN A 60 -12.20 -21.75 -5.27
CA ASN A 60 -12.56 -22.79 -6.24
C ASN A 60 -11.39 -23.08 -7.23
N ASP A 61 -11.69 -23.18 -8.53
CA ASP A 61 -10.70 -23.42 -9.59
C ASP A 61 -10.07 -22.12 -10.14
N ASN A 62 -10.42 -20.96 -9.64
CA ASN A 62 -9.90 -19.69 -10.11
C ASN A 62 -8.41 -19.55 -9.83
N ASN A 63 -7.68 -18.97 -10.78
CA ASN A 63 -6.28 -18.60 -10.60
C ASN A 63 -6.15 -17.50 -9.55
N TYR A 64 -5.12 -17.61 -8.71
CA TYR A 64 -4.83 -16.60 -7.69
C TYR A 64 -3.37 -16.15 -7.72
N ALA A 65 -3.14 -14.98 -7.20
CA ALA A 65 -1.82 -14.45 -6.88
C ALA A 65 -1.67 -14.33 -5.36
N MET A 66 -0.45 -14.29 -4.86
CA MET A 66 -0.16 -14.02 -3.46
C MET A 66 0.46 -12.63 -3.31
N ILE A 67 0.06 -11.93 -2.25
CA ILE A 67 0.73 -10.73 -1.75
C ILE A 67 1.38 -11.11 -0.43
N ILE A 68 2.68 -10.86 -0.28
CA ILE A 68 3.44 -11.14 0.93
C ILE A 68 4.04 -9.84 1.48
N ASP A 69 3.84 -9.59 2.77
CA ASP A 69 4.37 -8.43 3.45
C ASP A 69 4.78 -8.74 4.90
N GLU A 70 5.88 -8.12 5.33
CA GLU A 70 6.33 -8.10 6.72
C GLU A 70 5.74 -6.87 7.41
N CYS A 71 4.61 -7.06 8.08
CA CYS A 71 3.91 -5.99 8.77
C CYS A 71 3.98 -6.18 10.28
N MET A 72 3.68 -5.14 11.01
CA MET A 72 3.57 -5.05 12.47
C MET A 72 4.72 -5.65 13.28
N MET A 73 5.30 -4.80 14.12
CA MET A 73 6.17 -5.23 15.21
C MET A 73 5.39 -5.17 16.52
N ILE A 74 5.35 -6.29 17.25
CA ILE A 74 4.85 -6.36 18.62
C ILE A 74 6.06 -6.71 19.50
N GLY A 75 6.61 -5.71 20.16
CA GLY A 75 7.90 -5.86 20.83
C GLY A 75 9.03 -6.16 19.83
N SER A 76 9.73 -7.29 20.01
CA SER A 76 10.76 -7.78 19.09
C SER A 76 10.24 -8.69 17.99
N GLN A 77 8.95 -8.96 17.95
CA GLN A 77 8.36 -9.90 16.98
C GLN A 77 7.80 -9.17 15.76
N LYS A 78 7.94 -9.80 14.62
CA LYS A 78 7.50 -9.33 13.31
C LYS A 78 6.53 -10.31 12.70
N LEU A 79 5.41 -9.81 12.21
CA LEU A 79 4.39 -10.60 11.54
C LEU A 79 4.67 -10.63 10.03
N LEU A 80 4.72 -11.83 9.46
CA LEU A 80 4.66 -12.05 8.02
C LEU A 80 3.24 -12.46 7.66
N THR A 81 2.64 -11.78 6.70
CA THR A 81 1.27 -12.05 6.24
C THR A 81 1.27 -12.41 4.77
N LEU A 82 0.52 -13.44 4.41
CA LEU A 82 0.26 -13.85 3.04
C LEU A 82 -1.23 -13.71 2.75
N ILE A 83 -1.54 -13.01 1.67
CA ILE A 83 -2.91 -12.75 1.22
C ILE A 83 -3.05 -13.29 -0.20
N SER A 84 -4.10 -14.05 -0.48
CA SER A 84 -4.48 -14.39 -1.85
C SER A 84 -5.43 -13.36 -2.43
N VAL A 85 -5.27 -13.09 -3.71
CA VAL A 85 -6.13 -12.23 -4.52
C VAL A 85 -6.36 -12.89 -5.89
N PRO A 86 -7.42 -12.55 -6.64
CA PRO A 86 -7.57 -13.01 -8.01
C PRO A 86 -6.33 -12.66 -8.85
N ALA A 87 -5.82 -13.63 -9.63
CA ALA A 87 -4.65 -13.40 -10.46
C ALA A 87 -4.97 -12.54 -11.70
N GLU A 88 -6.20 -12.66 -12.22
CA GLU A 88 -6.66 -11.89 -13.37
C GLU A 88 -7.37 -10.62 -12.92
N HIS A 89 -7.27 -9.58 -13.76
CA HIS A 89 -7.93 -8.32 -13.52
C HIS A 89 -9.46 -8.48 -13.56
N GLN A 90 -10.14 -7.97 -12.53
CA GLN A 90 -11.59 -8.14 -12.33
C GLN A 90 -12.45 -7.03 -13.00
N GLY A 91 -11.88 -6.20 -13.89
CA GLY A 91 -12.56 -5.04 -14.48
C GLY A 91 -12.74 -3.86 -13.51
N ARG A 92 -12.24 -3.97 -12.29
CA ARG A 92 -12.30 -2.96 -11.22
C ARG A 92 -11.08 -3.10 -10.27
N PRO A 93 -10.77 -2.09 -9.47
CA PRO A 93 -9.79 -2.23 -8.39
C PRO A 93 -10.20 -3.35 -7.41
N LEU A 94 -9.21 -4.03 -6.87
CA LEU A 94 -9.42 -5.03 -5.82
C LEU A 94 -10.10 -4.38 -4.60
N GLN A 95 -11.07 -5.10 -4.04
CA GLN A 95 -11.78 -4.74 -2.82
C GLN A 95 -11.28 -5.64 -1.67
N LEU A 96 -11.61 -5.26 -0.44
CA LEU A 96 -11.26 -6.07 0.73
C LEU A 96 -11.79 -7.51 0.64
N ASP A 97 -12.97 -7.69 0.07
CA ASP A 97 -13.61 -9.00 -0.10
C ASP A 97 -12.90 -9.92 -1.10
N ASP A 98 -12.11 -9.34 -2.03
CA ASP A 98 -11.29 -10.08 -2.98
C ASP A 98 -10.02 -10.66 -2.32
N ALA A 99 -9.62 -10.12 -1.17
CA ALA A 99 -8.42 -10.49 -0.46
C ALA A 99 -8.74 -11.52 0.64
N LYS A 100 -8.02 -12.65 0.65
CA LYS A 100 -8.17 -13.69 1.66
C LYS A 100 -6.82 -14.00 2.31
N VAL A 101 -6.79 -14.07 3.63
CA VAL A 101 -5.56 -14.45 4.34
C VAL A 101 -5.32 -15.93 4.14
N VAL A 102 -4.18 -16.31 3.58
CA VAL A 102 -3.77 -17.70 3.34
C VAL A 102 -2.66 -18.15 4.27
N GLY A 103 -1.96 -17.22 4.91
CA GLY A 103 -0.95 -17.54 5.89
C GLY A 103 -0.55 -16.31 6.71
N PHE A 104 -0.16 -16.56 7.94
CA PHE A 104 0.53 -15.58 8.76
C PHE A 104 1.44 -16.30 9.75
N GLU A 105 2.61 -15.76 9.99
CA GLU A 105 3.52 -16.29 11.00
C GLU A 105 4.26 -15.16 11.71
N VAL A 106 4.64 -15.40 12.97
CA VAL A 106 5.34 -14.45 13.81
C VAL A 106 6.73 -14.97 14.13
N GLN A 107 7.75 -14.14 13.88
CA GLN A 107 9.15 -14.46 14.15
C GLN A 107 9.86 -13.21 14.69
N THR A 108 10.96 -13.41 15.41
CA THR A 108 11.83 -12.29 15.81
C THR A 108 12.62 -11.73 14.63
N THR A 109 12.99 -12.59 13.68
CA THR A 109 13.72 -12.23 12.46
C THR A 109 13.26 -13.09 11.30
N TRP A 110 13.13 -12.46 10.15
CA TRP A 110 12.83 -13.13 8.88
C TRP A 110 14.08 -13.19 8.01
N ASN A 111 14.33 -14.36 7.43
CA ASN A 111 15.30 -14.59 6.37
C ASN A 111 14.61 -15.31 5.21
N ALA A 112 15.30 -15.47 4.07
CA ALA A 112 14.70 -16.05 2.87
C ALA A 112 14.19 -17.49 3.10
N GLU A 113 14.93 -18.32 3.80
CA GLU A 113 14.55 -19.71 4.07
C GLU A 113 13.25 -19.83 4.90
N LYS A 114 13.08 -18.96 5.91
CA LYS A 114 11.84 -18.93 6.71
C LYS A 114 10.64 -18.46 5.87
N VAL A 115 10.85 -17.46 5.01
CA VAL A 115 9.81 -16.96 4.10
C VAL A 115 9.42 -18.06 3.11
N GLU A 116 10.37 -18.79 2.54
CA GLU A 116 10.15 -19.91 1.64
C GLU A 116 9.26 -21.00 2.27
N LYS A 117 9.54 -21.40 3.52
CA LYS A 117 8.71 -22.35 4.27
C LYS A 117 7.26 -21.88 4.45
N VAL A 118 7.06 -20.57 4.66
CA VAL A 118 5.70 -20.03 4.78
C VAL A 118 4.98 -20.01 3.43
N LEU A 119 5.69 -19.73 2.33
CA LEU A 119 5.15 -19.84 0.98
C LEU A 119 4.73 -21.27 0.66
N GLU A 120 5.61 -22.25 0.88
CA GLU A 120 5.31 -23.68 0.66
C GLU A 120 4.11 -24.15 1.48
N LYS A 121 4.06 -23.79 2.76
CA LYS A 121 2.93 -24.10 3.63
C LYS A 121 1.61 -23.52 3.13
N SER A 122 1.65 -22.29 2.63
CA SER A 122 0.47 -21.61 2.08
C SER A 122 0.00 -22.25 0.78
N GLU A 123 0.91 -22.68 -0.11
CA GLU A 123 0.55 -23.49 -1.28
C GLU A 123 -0.09 -24.82 -0.90
N GLY A 124 0.47 -25.51 0.10
CA GLY A 124 -0.11 -26.75 0.64
C GLY A 124 -1.54 -26.55 1.16
N ILE A 125 -1.82 -25.45 1.83
CA ILE A 125 -3.18 -25.09 2.29
C ILE A 125 -4.11 -24.82 1.10
N MET A 126 -3.61 -24.11 0.08
CA MET A 126 -4.38 -23.73 -1.10
C MET A 126 -4.62 -24.90 -2.08
N GLY A 127 -3.79 -25.95 -2.00
CA GLY A 127 -3.87 -27.13 -2.88
C GLY A 127 -3.46 -26.88 -4.33
N LYS A 128 -2.97 -25.68 -4.65
CA LYS A 128 -2.46 -25.28 -5.97
C LYS A 128 -1.46 -24.14 -5.87
N ALA A 129 -0.58 -24.03 -6.87
CA ALA A 129 0.40 -22.95 -6.96
C ALA A 129 -0.24 -21.60 -7.29
N ALA A 130 0.29 -20.52 -6.72
CA ALA A 130 -0.05 -19.18 -7.14
C ALA A 130 0.54 -18.87 -8.53
N LYS A 131 -0.17 -18.09 -9.35
CA LYS A 131 0.33 -17.65 -10.65
C LYS A 131 1.56 -16.74 -10.53
N TYR A 132 1.57 -15.88 -9.53
CA TYR A 132 2.68 -14.98 -9.20
C TYR A 132 2.58 -14.49 -7.76
N VAL A 133 3.68 -13.93 -7.28
CA VAL A 133 3.77 -13.36 -5.92
C VAL A 133 4.18 -11.89 -6.02
N ILE A 134 3.47 -11.04 -5.29
CA ILE A 134 3.77 -9.61 -5.15
C ILE A 134 4.40 -9.38 -3.78
N SER A 135 5.51 -8.65 -3.71
CA SER A 135 6.10 -8.19 -2.46
C SER A 135 6.75 -6.82 -2.62
N ASP A 136 7.15 -6.23 -1.50
CA ASP A 136 8.10 -5.14 -1.52
C ASP A 136 9.45 -5.58 -2.14
N ASN A 137 10.37 -4.63 -2.33
CA ASN A 137 11.68 -4.91 -2.93
C ASN A 137 12.73 -5.39 -1.90
N ASP A 138 12.31 -5.99 -0.79
CA ASP A 138 13.23 -6.55 0.21
C ASP A 138 13.99 -7.77 -0.37
N ALA A 139 15.30 -7.80 -0.14
CA ALA A 139 16.18 -8.83 -0.71
C ALA A 139 15.83 -10.25 -0.24
N LYS A 140 15.37 -10.41 1.01
CA LYS A 140 14.97 -11.71 1.55
C LYS A 140 13.68 -12.22 0.92
N MET A 141 12.67 -11.33 0.71
CA MET A 141 11.43 -11.66 0.03
C MET A 141 11.69 -12.08 -1.41
N ARG A 142 12.42 -11.26 -2.15
CA ARG A 142 12.81 -11.55 -3.54
C ARG A 142 13.55 -12.88 -3.66
N LYS A 143 14.51 -13.16 -2.75
CA LYS A 143 15.26 -14.42 -2.77
C LYS A 143 14.33 -15.59 -2.51
N ALA A 144 13.50 -15.56 -1.49
CA ALA A 144 12.55 -16.63 -1.17
C ALA A 144 11.58 -16.93 -2.32
N ILE A 145 10.95 -15.89 -2.88
CA ILE A 145 9.99 -16.04 -3.98
C ILE A 145 10.64 -16.68 -5.20
N LYS A 146 11.87 -16.24 -5.55
CA LYS A 146 12.60 -16.83 -6.68
C LYS A 146 13.07 -18.27 -6.42
N SER A 147 13.49 -18.60 -5.19
CA SER A 147 13.85 -19.98 -4.82
C SER A 147 12.68 -20.92 -4.92
N SER A 148 11.47 -20.45 -4.62
CA SER A 148 10.21 -21.21 -4.73
C SER A 148 9.65 -21.26 -6.16
N ASN A 149 10.40 -20.82 -7.17
CA ASN A 149 10.02 -20.81 -8.59
C ASN A 149 8.77 -20.00 -8.95
N PHE A 150 8.39 -19.03 -8.12
CA PHE A 150 7.31 -18.11 -8.46
C PHE A 150 7.78 -16.98 -9.36
N THR A 151 6.91 -16.53 -10.25
CA THR A 151 7.05 -15.23 -10.89
C THR A 151 6.89 -14.15 -9.85
N TRP A 152 7.90 -13.28 -9.70
CA TRP A 152 7.90 -12.20 -8.72
C TRP A 152 7.59 -10.88 -9.38
N HIS A 153 6.56 -10.19 -8.88
CA HIS A 153 6.25 -8.80 -9.19
C HIS A 153 6.49 -7.91 -8.00
N ARG A 154 6.99 -6.71 -8.25
CA ARG A 154 7.22 -5.71 -7.20
C ARG A 154 5.93 -4.98 -6.86
N ASP A 155 5.72 -4.68 -5.57
CA ASP A 155 4.71 -3.70 -5.18
C ASP A 155 5.00 -2.35 -5.83
N VAL A 156 4.02 -1.82 -6.55
CA VAL A 156 4.16 -0.59 -7.34
C VAL A 156 4.42 0.61 -6.44
N SER A 157 3.60 0.81 -5.42
CA SER A 157 3.69 1.97 -4.54
C SER A 157 5.02 2.02 -3.80
N HIS A 158 5.45 0.88 -3.24
CA HIS A 158 6.76 0.76 -2.59
C HIS A 158 7.90 1.01 -3.58
N THR A 159 7.82 0.48 -4.79
CA THR A 159 8.86 0.62 -5.80
C THR A 159 9.02 2.07 -6.25
N LEU A 160 7.92 2.77 -6.54
CA LEU A 160 7.95 4.19 -6.92
C LEU A 160 8.50 5.06 -5.78
N ALA A 161 8.09 4.79 -4.53
CA ALA A 161 8.60 5.48 -3.35
C ALA A 161 10.11 5.28 -3.16
N LEU A 162 10.63 4.06 -3.38
CA LEU A 162 12.08 3.77 -3.32
C LEU A 162 12.87 4.53 -4.38
N PHE A 163 12.32 4.73 -5.58
CA PHE A 163 13.00 5.51 -6.60
C PHE A 163 13.05 7.00 -6.25
N MET A 164 11.98 7.55 -5.69
CA MET A 164 12.01 8.91 -5.14
C MET A 164 13.01 9.02 -3.99
N GLU A 165 13.05 8.04 -3.08
CA GLU A 165 14.03 8.01 -2.00
C GLU A 165 15.47 8.05 -2.51
N ARG A 166 15.81 7.28 -3.54
CA ARG A 166 17.16 7.26 -4.15
C ARG A 166 17.60 8.64 -4.66
N VAL A 167 16.66 9.44 -5.18
CA VAL A 167 16.97 10.76 -5.73
C VAL A 167 17.00 11.84 -4.64
N TYR A 168 16.04 11.81 -3.70
CA TYR A 168 15.80 12.92 -2.76
C TYR A 168 16.30 12.69 -1.34
N LYS A 169 16.68 11.47 -0.95
CA LYS A 169 17.09 11.16 0.45
C LYS A 169 18.20 12.05 0.97
N HIS A 170 19.16 12.39 0.11
CA HIS A 170 20.34 13.21 0.44
C HIS A 170 20.30 14.57 -0.24
N ASP A 171 19.17 14.96 -0.83
CA ASP A 171 18.99 16.27 -1.42
C ASP A 171 18.81 17.31 -0.33
N ALA A 172 19.64 18.38 -0.39
CA ALA A 172 19.66 19.41 0.63
C ALA A 172 18.36 20.24 0.63
N GLU A 173 17.85 20.60 -0.56
CA GLU A 173 16.62 21.39 -0.72
C GLU A 173 15.40 20.61 -0.19
N PHE A 174 15.31 19.32 -0.53
CA PHE A 174 14.28 18.43 0.00
C PHE A 174 14.31 18.37 1.53
N THR A 175 15.49 18.14 2.10
CA THR A 175 15.66 18.03 3.55
C THR A 175 15.29 19.33 4.26
N GLU A 176 15.77 20.47 3.74
CA GLU A 176 15.50 21.79 4.30
C GLU A 176 14.02 22.14 4.23
N PHE A 177 13.38 21.92 3.08
CA PHE A 177 11.95 22.18 2.89
C PHE A 177 11.10 21.41 3.90
N PHE A 178 11.30 20.10 4.03
CA PHE A 178 10.53 19.28 4.97
C PHE A 178 10.81 19.61 6.44
N ASN A 179 12.03 20.07 6.77
CA ASN A 179 12.33 20.59 8.10
C ASN A 179 11.58 21.89 8.37
N LYS A 180 11.51 22.81 7.41
CA LYS A 180 10.73 24.05 7.53
C LYS A 180 9.23 23.75 7.68
N MET A 181 8.70 22.78 6.94
CA MET A 181 7.32 22.32 7.13
C MET A 181 7.06 21.80 8.55
N ALA A 182 7.98 21.01 9.11
CA ALA A 182 7.85 20.47 10.45
C ALA A 182 7.88 21.58 11.54
N VAL A 183 8.73 22.57 11.37
CA VAL A 183 8.78 23.76 12.24
C VAL A 183 7.49 24.56 12.11
N CYS A 184 7.06 24.85 10.88
CA CYS A 184 5.82 25.55 10.57
C CYS A 184 4.60 24.87 11.22
N LYS A 185 4.51 23.54 11.15
CA LYS A 185 3.44 22.78 11.81
C LYS A 185 3.38 23.05 13.31
N LYS A 186 4.52 23.03 14.02
CA LYS A 186 4.59 23.35 15.44
C LYS A 186 4.14 24.77 15.73
N GLN A 187 4.54 25.75 14.90
CA GLN A 187 4.13 27.13 15.01
C GLN A 187 2.61 27.29 14.81
N CYS A 188 2.03 26.61 13.83
CA CYS A 188 0.58 26.62 13.60
C CYS A 188 -0.21 26.12 14.82
N CYS A 189 0.26 25.06 15.47
CA CYS A 189 -0.42 24.52 16.66
C CYS A 189 -0.42 25.49 17.86
N MET A 190 0.46 26.49 17.87
CA MET A 190 0.61 27.47 18.96
C MET A 190 -0.02 28.84 18.64
N LYS A 191 -0.57 29.02 17.44
CA LYS A 191 -1.18 30.28 16.97
C LYS A 191 -2.59 30.03 16.45
N ASP A 192 -3.35 31.10 16.22
CA ASP A 192 -4.72 31.06 15.67
C ASP A 192 -4.81 30.60 14.21
N VAL A 193 -3.78 29.95 13.70
CA VAL A 193 -3.67 29.41 12.33
C VAL A 193 -3.59 27.87 12.31
N ALA A 194 -3.98 27.20 13.41
CA ALA A 194 -3.93 25.76 13.55
C ALA A 194 -4.75 25.00 12.47
N TYR A 195 -5.80 25.61 11.94
CA TYR A 195 -6.63 25.07 10.86
C TYR A 195 -5.91 24.96 9.50
N LEU A 196 -4.77 25.65 9.31
CA LEU A 196 -3.92 25.59 8.11
C LEU A 196 -2.69 24.68 8.29
N GLN A 197 -2.58 23.96 9.40
CA GLN A 197 -1.40 23.15 9.67
C GLN A 197 -1.12 22.10 8.58
N SER A 198 0.16 21.85 8.33
CA SER A 198 0.58 20.81 7.38
C SER A 198 0.24 19.40 7.88
N PRO A 199 0.06 18.42 6.99
CA PRO A 199 -0.11 17.03 7.36
C PRO A 199 1.03 16.51 8.24
N SER A 200 0.77 15.43 8.97
CA SER A 200 1.79 14.79 9.80
C SER A 200 2.76 14.01 8.92
N GLN A 201 4.04 14.33 9.01
CA GLN A 201 5.07 13.54 8.34
C GLN A 201 5.35 12.27 9.15
N ARG A 202 5.25 11.12 8.50
CA ARG A 202 5.63 9.85 9.09
C ARG A 202 7.12 9.60 8.81
N CYS A 203 7.94 9.37 9.84
CA CYS A 203 9.37 9.10 9.68
C CYS A 203 9.62 7.80 8.91
N LYS A 204 8.82 6.77 9.18
CA LYS A 204 8.82 5.52 8.40
C LYS A 204 7.90 5.69 7.19
N ALA A 205 8.34 5.23 6.03
CA ALA A 205 7.62 5.36 4.77
C ALA A 205 7.35 6.83 4.34
N LYS A 206 8.31 7.74 4.61
CA LYS A 206 8.22 9.17 4.26
C LYS A 206 7.88 9.35 2.78
N PHE A 207 8.55 8.62 1.89
CA PHE A 207 8.39 8.73 0.46
C PHE A 207 7.08 8.13 -0.09
N MET A 208 6.43 7.23 0.65
CA MET A 208 5.09 6.73 0.31
C MET A 208 3.96 7.70 0.69
N ASN A 209 4.21 8.65 1.58
CA ASN A 209 3.22 9.59 2.10
C ASN A 209 3.53 11.05 1.72
N LEU A 210 4.28 11.26 0.65
CA LEU A 210 4.63 12.61 0.18
C LEU A 210 3.43 13.37 -0.37
N GLU A 211 2.49 12.67 -0.99
CA GLU A 211 1.35 13.27 -1.70
C GLU A 211 0.58 14.27 -0.84
N GLU A 212 0.21 13.90 0.39
CA GLU A 212 -0.54 14.78 1.27
C GLU A 212 0.24 16.07 1.58
N SER A 213 1.54 15.94 1.87
CA SER A 213 2.41 17.06 2.23
C SER A 213 2.67 17.97 1.03
N VAL A 214 2.91 17.40 -0.13
CA VAL A 214 3.17 18.15 -1.37
C VAL A 214 1.90 18.87 -1.84
N ASN A 215 0.77 18.17 -1.88
CA ASN A 215 -0.52 18.76 -2.23
C ASN A 215 -0.92 19.90 -1.27
N TRP A 216 -0.65 19.75 0.02
CA TRP A 216 -0.85 20.82 0.99
C TRP A 216 0.03 22.03 0.66
N ALA A 217 1.33 21.82 0.46
CA ALA A 217 2.28 22.93 0.17
C ALA A 217 1.92 23.64 -1.13
N TYR A 218 1.57 22.89 -2.17
CA TYR A 218 1.12 23.43 -3.45
C TYR A 218 -0.14 24.29 -3.31
N LYS A 219 -1.16 23.81 -2.62
CA LYS A 219 -2.38 24.58 -2.34
C LYS A 219 -2.09 25.86 -1.54
N MET A 220 -1.26 25.76 -0.51
CA MET A 220 -0.88 26.91 0.31
C MET A 220 -0.12 27.96 -0.51
N LEU A 221 0.76 27.53 -1.43
CA LEU A 221 1.47 28.42 -2.35
C LEU A 221 0.50 29.13 -3.29
N GLN A 222 -0.45 28.42 -3.89
CA GLN A 222 -1.48 29.00 -4.77
C GLN A 222 -2.36 30.02 -4.04
N LEU A 223 -2.67 29.78 -2.78
CA LEU A 223 -3.49 30.66 -1.95
C LEU A 223 -2.69 31.74 -1.23
N TYR A 224 -1.37 31.76 -1.34
CA TYR A 224 -0.48 32.63 -0.56
C TYR A 224 -0.85 34.12 -0.65
N HIS A 225 -1.30 34.58 -1.83
CA HIS A 225 -1.72 35.95 -2.04
C HIS A 225 -2.98 36.35 -1.23
N LYS A 226 -3.81 35.38 -0.84
CA LYS A 226 -5.05 35.56 -0.06
C LYS A 226 -4.85 35.48 1.45
N LEU A 227 -3.67 35.04 1.90
CA LEU A 227 -3.37 34.87 3.30
C LEU A 227 -3.31 36.22 4.03
N THR A 228 -3.74 36.23 5.28
CA THR A 228 -3.59 37.35 6.21
C THR A 228 -2.12 37.62 6.54
N ALA A 229 -1.80 38.75 7.16
CA ALA A 229 -0.44 39.08 7.56
C ALA A 229 0.17 38.03 8.51
N LEU A 230 -0.60 37.56 9.49
CA LEU A 230 -0.18 36.52 10.45
C LEU A 230 0.11 35.19 9.75
N GLU A 231 -0.78 34.77 8.85
CA GLU A 231 -0.60 33.54 8.07
C GLU A 231 0.64 33.64 7.16
N LYS A 232 0.84 34.77 6.47
CA LYS A 232 2.03 35.01 5.65
C LYS A 232 3.31 34.97 6.46
N GLU A 233 3.32 35.46 7.70
CA GLU A 233 4.48 35.34 8.59
C GLU A 233 4.82 33.86 8.84
N VAL A 234 3.81 33.03 9.19
CA VAL A 234 4.00 31.61 9.50
C VAL A 234 4.44 30.82 8.26
N PHE A 235 3.88 31.11 7.10
CA PHE A 235 4.14 30.41 5.84
C PHE A 235 5.16 31.15 4.95
N SER A 236 5.94 32.09 5.49
CA SER A 236 6.87 32.93 4.74
C SER A 236 7.94 32.18 3.94
N PHE A 237 8.23 30.93 4.30
CA PHE A 237 9.19 30.09 3.58
C PHE A 237 8.67 29.57 2.24
N LEU A 238 7.35 29.41 2.04
CA LEU A 238 6.77 28.75 0.86
C LEU A 238 7.17 29.38 -0.48
N PRO A 239 7.14 30.73 -0.65
CA PRO A 239 7.51 31.34 -1.93
C PRO A 239 8.96 31.06 -2.36
N ALA A 240 9.87 30.88 -1.40
CA ALA A 240 11.27 30.57 -1.69
C ALA A 240 11.46 29.14 -2.27
N TYR A 241 10.48 28.27 -2.05
CA TYR A 241 10.48 26.88 -2.56
C TYR A 241 9.48 26.66 -3.69
N ALA A 242 8.97 27.70 -4.34
CA ALA A 242 7.93 27.58 -5.36
C ALA A 242 8.32 26.57 -6.46
N SER A 243 9.50 26.72 -7.03
CA SER A 243 10.00 25.80 -8.08
C SER A 243 10.16 24.35 -7.59
N PHE A 244 10.61 24.17 -6.35
CA PHE A 244 10.71 22.83 -5.74
C PHE A 244 9.33 22.21 -5.46
N ILE A 245 8.37 23.00 -5.01
CA ILE A 245 6.99 22.55 -4.76
C ILE A 245 6.35 22.13 -6.09
N ASP A 246 6.52 22.89 -7.16
CA ASP A 246 6.01 22.55 -8.50
C ASP A 246 6.65 21.23 -9.01
N GLU A 247 7.97 21.10 -8.88
CA GLU A 247 8.70 19.87 -9.21
C GLU A 247 8.13 18.66 -8.48
N MET A 248 7.97 18.77 -7.16
CA MET A 248 7.42 17.69 -6.34
C MET A 248 5.96 17.38 -6.67
N GLN A 249 5.16 18.40 -7.02
CA GLN A 249 3.77 18.24 -7.43
C GLN A 249 3.66 17.42 -8.73
N ASP A 250 4.52 17.70 -9.71
CA ASP A 250 4.55 16.95 -10.98
C ASP A 250 4.94 15.49 -10.75
N ILE A 251 5.95 15.23 -9.91
CA ILE A 251 6.37 13.87 -9.59
C ILE A 251 5.28 13.10 -8.86
N VAL A 252 4.67 13.70 -7.83
CA VAL A 252 3.60 13.05 -7.05
C VAL A 252 2.37 12.80 -7.92
N SER A 253 2.02 13.73 -8.79
CA SER A 253 0.92 13.57 -9.76
C SER A 253 1.20 12.41 -10.73
N CYS A 254 2.45 12.27 -11.17
CA CYS A 254 2.86 11.15 -12.03
C CYS A 254 2.80 9.81 -11.28
N VAL A 255 3.25 9.74 -10.03
CA VAL A 255 3.11 8.56 -9.17
C VAL A 255 1.64 8.17 -9.01
N HIS A 256 0.80 9.14 -8.66
CA HIS A 256 -0.65 8.92 -8.52
C HIS A 256 -1.28 8.39 -9.82
N PHE A 257 -0.88 8.92 -10.98
CA PHE A 257 -1.35 8.44 -12.28
C PHE A 257 -0.97 6.98 -12.51
N ILE A 258 0.30 6.60 -12.27
CA ILE A 258 0.79 5.22 -12.44
C ILE A 258 0.03 4.27 -11.52
N GLU A 259 -0.10 4.60 -10.24
CA GLU A 259 -0.83 3.78 -9.27
C GLU A 259 -2.30 3.62 -9.65
N LYS A 260 -2.95 4.71 -10.06
CA LYS A 260 -4.34 4.69 -10.49
C LYS A 260 -4.55 3.81 -11.72
N GLU A 261 -3.73 3.97 -12.75
CA GLU A 261 -3.81 3.14 -13.96
C GLU A 261 -3.60 1.65 -13.63
N MET A 262 -2.63 1.31 -12.79
CA MET A 262 -2.38 -0.07 -12.40
C MET A 262 -3.48 -0.67 -11.51
N LYS A 263 -4.04 0.11 -10.60
CA LYS A 263 -5.17 -0.33 -9.75
C LYS A 263 -6.46 -0.55 -10.55
N HIS A 264 -6.75 0.31 -11.54
CA HIS A 264 -8.01 0.27 -12.29
C HIS A 264 -7.97 -0.63 -13.52
N ASN A 265 -6.81 -0.78 -14.16
CA ASN A 265 -6.65 -1.49 -15.45
C ASN A 265 -5.73 -2.71 -15.36
N GLY A 266 -5.20 -3.01 -14.16
CA GLY A 266 -4.25 -4.09 -13.95
C GLY A 266 -2.89 -3.84 -14.62
N LEU A 267 -1.93 -4.72 -14.39
CA LEU A 267 -0.63 -4.70 -15.04
C LEU A 267 -0.74 -5.36 -16.41
N SER A 268 -0.80 -4.57 -17.46
CA SER A 268 -0.90 -5.02 -18.86
C SER A 268 0.02 -4.22 -19.78
N LYS A 269 0.28 -4.74 -20.98
CA LYS A 269 1.08 -4.01 -22.00
C LYS A 269 0.49 -2.62 -22.29
N ASN A 270 -0.82 -2.51 -22.36
CA ASN A 270 -1.51 -1.23 -22.62
C ASN A 270 -1.35 -0.27 -21.43
N THR A 271 -1.53 -0.75 -20.20
CA THR A 271 -1.31 0.04 -18.98
C THR A 271 0.12 0.56 -18.92
N ILE A 272 1.10 -0.31 -19.17
CA ILE A 272 2.53 0.08 -19.21
C ILE A 272 2.78 1.13 -20.28
N ALA A 273 2.21 0.98 -21.49
CA ALA A 273 2.38 1.95 -22.56
C ALA A 273 1.82 3.34 -22.17
N LYS A 274 0.62 3.39 -21.59
CA LYS A 274 0.03 4.64 -21.08
C LYS A 274 0.90 5.30 -20.00
N CYS A 275 1.38 4.52 -19.03
CA CYS A 275 2.26 5.03 -17.98
C CYS A 275 3.57 5.59 -18.56
N ARG A 276 4.19 4.92 -19.52
CA ARG A 276 5.41 5.39 -20.21
C ARG A 276 5.16 6.70 -20.98
N MET A 277 4.04 6.81 -21.67
CA MET A 277 3.66 8.05 -22.36
C MET A 277 3.50 9.20 -21.37
N HIS A 278 2.82 8.97 -20.26
CA HIS A 278 2.61 9.99 -19.23
C HIS A 278 3.93 10.45 -18.59
N ILE A 279 4.82 9.52 -18.21
CA ILE A 279 6.15 9.83 -17.66
C ILE A 279 6.95 10.70 -18.64
N ASN A 280 6.96 10.34 -19.93
CA ASN A 280 7.68 11.09 -20.96
C ASN A 280 7.10 12.50 -21.17
N ALA A 281 5.77 12.65 -21.11
CA ALA A 281 5.11 13.92 -21.28
C ALA A 281 5.20 14.86 -20.07
N THR A 282 5.49 14.34 -18.89
CA THR A 282 5.52 15.11 -17.63
C THR A 282 6.93 15.20 -17.07
N ILE A 283 7.37 14.25 -16.28
CA ILE A 283 8.61 14.33 -15.50
C ILE A 283 9.88 14.25 -16.34
N MET A 284 9.86 13.62 -17.53
CA MET A 284 11.03 13.61 -18.42
C MET A 284 11.29 14.96 -19.11
N CYS A 285 10.29 15.83 -19.18
CA CYS A 285 10.44 17.21 -19.66
C CYS A 285 10.96 18.18 -18.60
N GLY A 286 11.04 17.75 -17.34
CA GLY A 286 11.44 18.57 -16.21
C GLY A 286 12.95 18.71 -16.05
N ASN A 287 13.36 19.09 -14.85
CA ASN A 287 14.78 19.28 -14.48
C ASN A 287 15.53 17.94 -14.34
N GLU A 288 16.80 17.98 -13.94
CA GLU A 288 17.64 16.80 -13.84
C GLU A 288 17.12 15.79 -12.78
N ARG A 289 16.65 16.27 -11.61
CA ARG A 289 16.09 15.38 -10.56
C ARG A 289 14.84 14.67 -11.05
N MET A 290 13.93 15.37 -11.70
CA MET A 290 12.72 14.80 -12.31
C MET A 290 13.10 13.75 -13.35
N ARG A 291 14.02 14.04 -14.27
CA ARG A 291 14.50 13.07 -15.28
C ARG A 291 15.13 11.83 -14.65
N ARG A 292 15.89 11.98 -13.56
CA ARG A 292 16.45 10.82 -12.82
C ARG A 292 15.34 9.92 -12.24
N VAL A 293 14.30 10.51 -11.63
CA VAL A 293 13.12 9.76 -11.15
C VAL A 293 12.41 9.09 -12.32
N GLY A 294 12.13 9.81 -13.39
CA GLY A 294 11.47 9.29 -14.58
C GLY A 294 12.22 8.14 -15.23
N THR A 295 13.55 8.20 -15.31
CA THR A 295 14.39 7.11 -15.81
C THR A 295 14.23 5.85 -14.94
N CYS A 296 14.18 5.98 -13.61
CA CYS A 296 13.92 4.84 -12.74
C CYS A 296 12.52 4.24 -12.97
N PHE A 297 11.50 5.08 -13.13
CA PHE A 297 10.13 4.63 -13.43
C PHE A 297 10.06 3.90 -14.78
N LEU A 298 10.69 4.44 -15.82
CA LEU A 298 10.72 3.82 -17.15
C LEU A 298 11.48 2.48 -17.15
N SER A 299 12.58 2.38 -16.37
CA SER A 299 13.32 1.11 -16.21
C SER A 299 12.44 0.05 -15.55
N TYR A 300 11.76 0.40 -14.47
CA TYR A 300 10.82 -0.49 -13.79
C TYR A 300 9.72 -1.01 -14.73
N LEU A 301 9.06 -0.11 -15.45
CA LEU A 301 8.01 -0.48 -16.39
C LEU A 301 8.53 -1.37 -17.54
N SER A 302 9.80 -1.21 -17.92
CA SER A 302 10.42 -2.05 -18.95
C SER A 302 10.70 -3.47 -18.44
N GLU A 303 11.11 -3.60 -17.17
CA GLU A 303 11.29 -4.91 -16.52
C GLU A 303 9.97 -5.66 -16.39
N GLU A 304 8.91 -4.99 -15.90
CA GLU A 304 7.57 -5.58 -15.78
C GLU A 304 7.00 -5.99 -17.16
N TYR A 305 7.25 -5.18 -18.19
CA TYR A 305 6.87 -5.53 -19.58
C TYR A 305 7.57 -6.80 -20.06
N GLY A 306 8.84 -7.01 -19.69
CA GLY A 306 9.59 -8.24 -19.98
C GLY A 306 8.93 -9.46 -19.36
N LEU A 307 8.59 -9.39 -18.07
CA LEU A 307 7.92 -10.49 -17.36
C LEU A 307 6.57 -10.87 -18.01
N LEU A 308 5.78 -9.89 -18.46
CA LEU A 308 4.53 -10.16 -19.17
C LEU A 308 4.73 -10.88 -20.52
N LYS A 309 5.79 -10.54 -21.24
CA LYS A 309 6.16 -11.23 -22.49
C LYS A 309 6.54 -12.70 -22.25
N ASP A 310 7.36 -12.94 -21.24
CA ASP A 310 7.83 -14.29 -20.91
C ASP A 310 6.65 -15.19 -20.50
N ALA A 311 5.69 -14.66 -19.73
CA ALA A 311 4.48 -15.38 -19.35
C ALA A 311 3.59 -15.76 -20.56
N GLU A 312 3.48 -14.90 -21.58
CA GLU A 312 2.72 -15.21 -22.81
C GLU A 312 3.41 -16.31 -23.65
N ILE A 313 4.75 -16.31 -23.72
CA ILE A 313 5.51 -17.35 -24.43
C ILE A 313 5.30 -18.71 -23.78
N VAL A 314 5.32 -18.79 -22.45
CA VAL A 314 5.09 -20.04 -21.70
C VAL A 314 3.66 -20.55 -21.94
N ASN A 315 2.65 -19.70 -21.90
CA ASN A 315 1.26 -20.10 -22.14
C ASN A 315 1.03 -20.57 -23.59
N ASN A 316 1.64 -19.93 -24.59
CA ASN A 316 1.53 -20.34 -25.99
C ASN A 316 2.30 -21.64 -26.28
N SER A 317 3.35 -21.96 -25.54
CA SER A 317 4.09 -23.21 -25.69
C SER A 317 3.40 -24.41 -25.03
N SER A 318 2.57 -24.20 -24.01
CA SER A 318 1.79 -25.24 -23.37
C SER A 318 0.54 -25.66 -24.17
N ASP A 319 0.01 -24.77 -25.03
CA ASP A 319 -1.12 -25.09 -25.91
C ASP A 319 -0.75 -25.93 -27.16
N HIS A 320 0.54 -26.12 -27.44
CA HIS A 320 1.02 -26.91 -28.59
C HIS A 320 1.46 -28.33 -28.25
N SER A 321 1.28 -28.80 -27.02
CA SER A 321 1.56 -30.18 -26.61
C SER A 321 0.27 -30.99 -26.43
N VAL A 322 -0.52 -31.18 -27.49
CA VAL A 322 -1.48 -32.28 -27.59
C VAL A 322 -0.78 -33.39 -28.38
N PRO A 323 -0.51 -34.58 -27.80
CA PRO A 323 -0.05 -35.73 -28.55
C PRO A 323 -1.19 -36.27 -29.41
N GLN A 324 -0.84 -36.61 -30.62
CA GLN A 324 -1.68 -37.49 -31.50
C GLN A 324 -1.87 -38.86 -30.91
#